data_b31e9a099ccea469595ad49601cebb4a
#
_entry.id   b31e9a099ccea469595ad49601cebb4a
#
_cell.length_a   1.000
_cell.length_b   1.000
_cell.length_c   1.000
_cell.angle_alpha   90.00
_cell.angle_beta   90.00
_cell.angle_gamma   90.00
#
_symmetry.space_group_name_H-M   'P 1'
#
loop_
_entity.id
_entity.type
_entity.pdbx_description
1 polymer ?
#
loop_
_entity_poly.entity_id
_entity_poly.type
_entity_poly.pdbx_seq_one_letter_code
_entity_poly.pdbx_strand_id
1 'polypeptide(L)'
;MFQFILRRVLPEGSNPADPQVRRRCGLAAGGIGVALNLTLFLGKLCAGALTGAISVTADAFNNLSDAAGSAVTLAGFKLASQRADERHPFGHGRIEYLAGLAVSLLILLVGVELGRGSLEKIFHPEETVLTPLAVCLLLASVAVKLWMGWFYAALGKRIDSSALGAAATDARSDVLATSAVLLGLLLSCFLHLQLDGW
;
A
#
# COMPACT_ATOMS: atom_id res chain seq x y z
N MET A 1 -6.19 -20.74 -4.77
CA MET A 1 -4.95 -19.95 -4.93
C MET A 1 -4.38 -19.50 -3.59
N PHE A 2 -5.13 -18.92 -2.69
CA PHE A 2 -4.68 -18.46 -1.36
C PHE A 2 -4.06 -19.56 -0.49
N GLN A 3 -4.75 -20.69 -0.27
CA GLN A 3 -4.21 -21.81 0.51
C GLN A 3 -2.92 -22.38 -0.08
N PHE A 4 -2.75 -22.31 -1.39
CA PHE A 4 -1.53 -22.74 -2.06
C PHE A 4 -0.34 -21.82 -1.74
N ILE A 5 -0.54 -20.50 -1.78
CA ILE A 5 0.50 -19.51 -1.40
C ILE A 5 0.81 -19.65 0.09
N LEU A 6 -0.22 -19.76 0.93
CA LEU A 6 -0.07 -19.91 2.36
C LEU A 6 0.70 -21.20 2.73
N ARG A 7 0.38 -22.33 2.10
CA ARG A 7 1.08 -23.61 2.30
C ARG A 7 2.54 -23.57 1.82
N ARG A 8 2.82 -22.76 0.79
CA ARG A 8 4.19 -22.60 0.27
C ARG A 8 5.04 -21.71 1.17
N VAL A 9 4.45 -20.70 1.80
CA VAL A 9 5.12 -19.79 2.75
C VAL A 9 5.22 -20.42 4.14
N LEU A 10 4.17 -21.14 4.55
CA LEU A 10 4.06 -21.80 5.85
C LEU A 10 3.62 -23.27 5.64
N PRO A 11 4.55 -24.24 5.51
CA PRO A 11 4.22 -25.66 5.41
C PRO A 11 3.42 -26.15 6.62
N GLU A 12 2.53 -27.12 6.40
CA GLU A 12 1.74 -27.74 7.45
C GLU A 12 2.69 -28.43 8.46
N GLY A 13 2.50 -28.15 9.76
CA GLY A 13 3.36 -28.70 10.84
C GLY A 13 4.55 -27.81 11.22
N SER A 14 4.76 -26.67 10.58
CA SER A 14 5.80 -25.72 10.99
C SER A 14 5.48 -25.09 12.35
N ASN A 15 6.48 -25.02 13.24
CA ASN A 15 6.32 -24.34 14.51
C ASN A 15 6.27 -22.81 14.30
N PRO A 16 5.15 -22.13 14.64
CA PRO A 16 5.02 -20.68 14.47
C PRO A 16 6.03 -19.86 15.29
N ALA A 17 6.56 -20.44 16.37
CA ALA A 17 7.56 -19.79 17.23
C ALA A 17 8.99 -19.90 16.66
N ASP A 18 9.21 -20.71 15.62
CA ASP A 18 10.52 -20.85 14.97
C ASP A 18 10.91 -19.51 14.29
N PRO A 19 12.05 -18.91 14.67
CA PRO A 19 12.54 -17.67 14.05
C PRO A 19 12.70 -17.75 12.53
N GLN A 20 13.04 -18.92 11.98
CA GLN A 20 13.17 -19.10 10.54
C GLN A 20 11.80 -19.07 9.84
N VAL A 21 10.78 -19.65 10.45
CA VAL A 21 9.41 -19.63 9.96
C VAL A 21 8.87 -18.19 9.97
N ARG A 22 9.03 -17.48 11.10
CA ARG A 22 8.64 -16.06 11.23
C ARG A 22 9.31 -15.19 10.18
N ARG A 23 10.62 -15.36 9.98
CA ARG A 23 11.39 -14.66 8.96
C ARG A 23 10.84 -14.91 7.55
N ARG A 24 10.61 -16.16 7.15
CA ARG A 24 10.08 -16.51 5.83
C ARG A 24 8.70 -15.89 5.61
N CYS A 25 7.82 -15.93 6.60
CA CYS A 25 6.50 -15.32 6.54
C CYS A 25 6.60 -13.80 6.38
N GLY A 26 7.45 -13.13 7.16
CA GLY A 26 7.65 -11.68 7.09
C GLY A 26 8.25 -11.24 5.75
N LEU A 27 9.27 -11.95 5.25
CA LEU A 27 9.86 -11.66 3.94
C LEU A 27 8.86 -11.86 2.79
N ALA A 28 8.05 -12.91 2.84
CA ALA A 28 7.03 -13.16 1.82
C ALA A 28 5.93 -12.08 1.87
N ALA A 29 5.44 -11.74 3.07
CA ALA A 29 4.43 -10.71 3.25
C ALA A 29 4.93 -9.33 2.79
N GLY A 30 6.13 -8.92 3.23
CA GLY A 30 6.72 -7.65 2.83
C GLY A 30 7.02 -7.59 1.33
N GLY A 31 7.57 -8.65 0.73
CA GLY A 31 7.84 -8.72 -0.70
C GLY A 31 6.58 -8.65 -1.56
N ILE A 32 5.52 -9.37 -1.18
CA ILE A 32 4.21 -9.30 -1.83
C ILE A 32 3.62 -7.89 -1.67
N GLY A 33 3.73 -7.31 -0.46
CA GLY A 33 3.26 -5.95 -0.19
C GLY A 33 3.92 -4.92 -1.08
N VAL A 34 5.24 -4.91 -1.16
CA VAL A 34 5.98 -4.00 -2.06
C VAL A 34 5.55 -4.18 -3.51
N ALA A 35 5.53 -5.42 -4.01
CA ALA A 35 5.22 -5.69 -5.41
C ALA A 35 3.78 -5.26 -5.78
N LEU A 36 2.80 -5.62 -4.95
CA LEU A 36 1.40 -5.28 -5.23
C LEU A 36 1.14 -3.78 -5.09
N ASN A 37 1.66 -3.13 -4.03
CA ASN A 37 1.45 -1.69 -3.84
C ASN A 37 2.13 -0.86 -4.93
N LEU A 38 3.33 -1.25 -5.40
CA LEU A 38 3.97 -0.59 -6.56
C LEU A 38 3.16 -0.80 -7.85
N THR A 39 2.62 -1.99 -8.07
CA THR A 39 1.77 -2.26 -9.24
C THR A 39 0.50 -1.41 -9.20
N LEU A 40 -0.15 -1.32 -8.04
CA LEU A 40 -1.33 -0.48 -7.84
C LEU A 40 -1.00 1.01 -7.99
N PHE A 41 0.13 1.46 -7.44
CA PHE A 41 0.63 2.83 -7.62
C PHE A 41 0.75 3.20 -9.09
N LEU A 42 1.49 2.40 -9.87
CA LEU A 42 1.70 2.66 -11.30
C LEU A 42 0.39 2.64 -12.08
N GLY A 43 -0.47 1.65 -11.84
CA GLY A 43 -1.77 1.56 -12.49
C GLY A 43 -2.68 2.76 -12.21
N LYS A 44 -2.81 3.16 -10.93
CA LYS A 44 -3.61 4.31 -10.52
C LYS A 44 -3.00 5.64 -10.99
N LEU A 45 -1.67 5.77 -10.97
CA LEU A 45 -1.00 6.96 -11.47
C LEU A 45 -1.28 7.17 -12.97
N CYS A 46 -1.20 6.11 -13.77
CA CYS A 46 -1.58 6.15 -15.18
C CYS A 46 -3.07 6.49 -15.35
N ALA A 47 -3.94 5.89 -14.55
CA ALA A 47 -5.38 6.19 -14.61
C ALA A 47 -5.66 7.66 -14.23
N GLY A 48 -5.06 8.18 -13.16
CA GLY A 48 -5.18 9.58 -12.74
C GLY A 48 -4.71 10.55 -13.81
N ALA A 49 -3.55 10.27 -14.44
CA ALA A 49 -3.01 11.09 -15.52
C ALA A 49 -3.92 11.09 -16.78
N LEU A 50 -4.55 9.95 -17.10
CA LEU A 50 -5.44 9.83 -18.27
C LEU A 50 -6.82 10.47 -18.03
N THR A 51 -7.31 10.48 -16.80
CA THR A 51 -8.63 11.02 -16.45
C THR A 51 -8.59 12.45 -15.96
N GLY A 52 -7.41 12.98 -15.63
CA GLY A 52 -7.24 14.24 -14.93
C GLY A 52 -7.77 14.22 -13.49
N ALA A 53 -8.10 13.04 -12.92
CA ALA A 53 -8.64 12.92 -11.58
C ALA A 53 -7.54 13.02 -10.51
N ILE A 54 -7.56 14.12 -9.74
CA ILE A 54 -6.62 14.34 -8.63
C ILE A 54 -6.84 13.31 -7.51
N SER A 55 -8.10 12.95 -7.23
CA SER A 55 -8.45 11.94 -6.24
C SER A 55 -7.83 10.58 -6.54
N VAL A 56 -7.80 10.15 -7.82
CA VAL A 56 -7.15 8.90 -8.25
C VAL A 56 -5.64 9.00 -8.11
N THR A 57 -5.06 10.16 -8.44
CA THR A 57 -3.62 10.39 -8.28
C THR A 57 -3.22 10.39 -6.81
N ALA A 58 -4.01 11.02 -5.92
CA ALA A 58 -3.79 10.98 -4.48
C ALA A 58 -3.84 9.54 -3.93
N ASP A 59 -4.84 8.75 -4.36
CA ASP A 59 -4.97 7.34 -4.00
C ASP A 59 -3.80 6.47 -4.56
N ALA A 60 -3.21 6.85 -5.70
CA ALA A 60 -1.98 6.23 -6.20
C ALA A 60 -0.82 6.47 -5.22
N PHE A 61 -0.59 7.70 -4.78
CA PHE A 61 0.49 8.01 -3.84
C PHE A 61 0.29 7.38 -2.46
N ASN A 62 -0.96 7.14 -2.03
CA ASN A 62 -1.22 6.31 -0.87
C ASN A 62 -0.62 4.91 -1.03
N ASN A 63 -0.81 4.25 -2.19
CA ASN A 63 -0.19 2.94 -2.45
C ASN A 63 1.35 3.01 -2.50
N LEU A 64 1.96 4.14 -2.89
CA LEU A 64 3.42 4.31 -2.80
C LEU A 64 3.88 4.35 -1.34
N SER A 65 3.13 5.05 -0.46
CA SER A 65 3.37 5.05 0.98
C SER A 65 3.30 3.63 1.58
N ASP A 66 2.31 2.85 1.17
CA ASP A 66 2.12 1.46 1.62
C ASP A 66 3.24 0.54 1.12
N ALA A 67 3.74 0.78 -0.11
CA ALA A 67 4.90 0.08 -0.63
C ALA A 67 6.15 0.36 0.23
N ALA A 68 6.33 1.62 0.66
CA ALA A 68 7.42 2.00 1.56
C ALA A 68 7.27 1.35 2.93
N GLY A 69 6.08 1.35 3.53
CA GLY A 69 5.78 0.65 4.80
C GLY A 69 6.04 -0.86 4.70
N SER A 70 5.64 -1.47 3.57
CA SER A 70 5.92 -2.88 3.28
C SER A 70 7.42 -3.16 3.14
N ALA A 71 8.18 -2.23 2.53
CA ALA A 71 9.63 -2.33 2.41
C ALA A 71 10.33 -2.23 3.77
N VAL A 72 9.86 -1.34 4.65
CA VAL A 72 10.34 -1.23 6.04
C VAL A 72 10.06 -2.53 6.80
N THR A 73 8.88 -3.10 6.67
CA THR A 73 8.53 -4.39 7.25
C THR A 73 9.44 -5.51 6.75
N LEU A 74 9.68 -5.56 5.43
CA LEU A 74 10.60 -6.51 4.81
C LEU A 74 12.03 -6.37 5.34
N ALA A 75 12.54 -5.13 5.44
CA ALA A 75 13.85 -4.82 5.97
C ALA A 75 13.94 -5.23 7.45
N GLY A 76 12.95 -4.92 8.26
CA GLY A 76 12.88 -5.29 9.68
C GLY A 76 13.00 -6.80 9.89
N PHE A 77 12.23 -7.61 9.14
CA PHE A 77 12.33 -9.08 9.20
C PHE A 77 13.68 -9.62 8.68
N LYS A 78 14.29 -8.95 7.71
CA LYS A 78 15.60 -9.33 7.17
C LYS A 78 16.72 -8.99 8.16
N LEU A 79 16.70 -7.79 8.75
CA LEU A 79 17.74 -7.31 9.67
C LEU A 79 17.67 -8.01 11.03
N ALA A 80 16.46 -8.31 11.54
CA ALA A 80 16.27 -9.06 12.79
C ALA A 80 16.94 -10.45 12.78
N SER A 81 17.32 -10.94 11.59
CA SER A 81 18.01 -12.22 11.40
C SER A 81 19.52 -12.11 11.19
N GLN A 82 20.07 -10.89 11.07
CA GLN A 82 21.50 -10.66 10.90
C GLN A 82 22.19 -10.47 12.27
N ARG A 83 23.31 -11.17 12.46
CA ARG A 83 24.16 -10.95 13.64
C ARG A 83 24.89 -9.62 13.52
N ALA A 84 25.11 -8.95 14.65
CA ALA A 84 25.99 -7.78 14.72
C ALA A 84 27.40 -8.14 14.20
N ASP A 85 27.97 -7.29 13.38
CA ASP A 85 29.26 -7.44 12.69
C ASP A 85 30.27 -6.52 13.40
N GLU A 86 31.56 -6.83 13.37
CA GLU A 86 32.61 -6.05 14.05
C GLU A 86 32.68 -4.59 13.57
N ARG A 87 32.21 -4.32 12.34
CA ARG A 87 32.14 -2.97 11.76
C ARG A 87 30.87 -2.20 12.14
N HIS A 88 29.82 -2.89 12.56
CA HIS A 88 28.52 -2.29 12.92
C HIS A 88 28.02 -2.90 14.24
N PRO A 89 28.64 -2.57 15.38
CA PRO A 89 28.27 -3.14 16.69
C PRO A 89 26.84 -2.79 17.11
N PHE A 90 26.24 -1.75 16.50
CA PHE A 90 24.85 -1.33 16.72
C PHE A 90 23.90 -1.76 15.59
N GLY A 91 24.35 -2.58 14.62
CA GLY A 91 23.56 -3.03 13.48
C GLY A 91 23.26 -1.93 12.46
N HIS A 92 22.60 -2.31 11.37
CA HIS A 92 22.24 -1.40 10.25
C HIS A 92 20.90 -0.67 10.46
N GLY A 93 20.29 -0.75 11.63
CA GLY A 93 18.97 -0.18 11.93
C GLY A 93 18.84 1.33 11.64
N ARG A 94 19.95 2.09 11.68
CA ARG A 94 19.93 3.52 11.37
C ARG A 94 19.65 3.83 9.90
N ILE A 95 20.05 2.96 8.98
CA ILE A 95 19.78 3.11 7.53
C ILE A 95 18.28 3.00 7.25
N GLU A 96 17.58 2.12 7.98
CA GLU A 96 16.13 1.97 7.90
C GLU A 96 15.41 3.28 8.28
N TYR A 97 15.82 3.93 9.38
CA TYR A 97 15.26 5.22 9.80
C TYR A 97 15.51 6.34 8.78
N LEU A 98 16.71 6.40 8.18
CA LEU A 98 17.06 7.38 7.15
C LEU A 98 16.25 7.15 5.87
N ALA A 99 16.10 5.89 5.44
CA ALA A 99 15.26 5.54 4.30
C ALA A 99 13.78 5.88 4.57
N GLY A 100 13.27 5.55 5.77
CA GLY A 100 11.92 5.92 6.18
C GLY A 100 11.70 7.43 6.20
N LEU A 101 12.67 8.20 6.71
CA LEU A 101 12.62 9.67 6.70
C LEU A 101 12.60 10.22 5.26
N ALA A 102 13.45 9.72 4.38
CA ALA A 102 13.48 10.17 2.98
C ALA A 102 12.15 9.91 2.26
N VAL A 103 11.55 8.72 2.46
CA VAL A 103 10.23 8.39 1.89
C VAL A 103 9.14 9.27 2.50
N SER A 104 9.15 9.50 3.81
CA SER A 104 8.17 10.37 4.48
C SER A 104 8.22 11.80 3.98
N LEU A 105 9.43 12.35 3.73
CA LEU A 105 9.60 13.68 3.15
C LEU A 105 9.07 13.74 1.70
N LEU A 106 9.34 12.71 0.90
CA LEU A 106 8.79 12.63 -0.46
C LEU A 106 7.26 12.63 -0.46
N ILE A 107 6.65 11.81 0.40
CA ILE A 107 5.20 11.72 0.53
C ILE A 107 4.61 13.05 1.00
N LEU A 108 5.28 13.75 1.94
CA LEU A 108 4.86 15.06 2.40
C LEU A 108 4.88 16.10 1.27
N LEU A 109 5.94 16.14 0.46
CA LEU A 109 6.05 17.05 -0.68
C LEU A 109 4.93 16.78 -1.70
N VAL A 110 4.71 15.50 -2.03
CA VAL A 110 3.62 15.11 -2.93
C VAL A 110 2.24 15.47 -2.34
N GLY A 111 2.03 15.26 -1.03
CA GLY A 111 0.80 15.62 -0.34
C GLY A 111 0.51 17.12 -0.41
N VAL A 112 1.53 17.98 -0.27
CA VAL A 112 1.41 19.42 -0.42
C VAL A 112 1.03 19.79 -1.87
N GLU A 113 1.65 19.16 -2.86
CA GLU A 113 1.35 19.42 -4.28
C GLU A 113 -0.06 18.98 -4.65
N LEU A 114 -0.48 17.80 -4.20
CA LEU A 114 -1.86 17.32 -4.38
C LEU A 114 -2.88 18.25 -3.68
N GLY A 115 -2.57 18.72 -2.48
CA GLY A 115 -3.41 19.68 -1.75
C GLY A 115 -3.56 21.00 -2.51
N ARG A 116 -2.49 21.52 -3.12
CA ARG A 116 -2.55 22.69 -3.99
C ARG A 116 -3.42 22.43 -5.22
N GLY A 117 -3.20 21.31 -5.91
CA GLY A 117 -4.00 20.93 -7.07
C GLY A 117 -5.48 20.73 -6.73
N SER A 118 -5.80 20.17 -5.57
CA SER A 118 -7.19 20.06 -5.09
C SER A 118 -7.82 21.43 -4.87
N LEU A 119 -7.12 22.35 -4.21
CA LEU A 119 -7.59 23.72 -4.02
C LEU A 119 -7.80 24.45 -5.38
N GLU A 120 -6.87 24.30 -6.31
CA GLU A 120 -6.99 24.88 -7.65
C GLU A 120 -8.23 24.36 -8.37
N LYS A 121 -8.50 23.04 -8.31
CA LYS A 121 -9.71 22.44 -8.89
C LYS A 121 -11.02 22.87 -8.21
N ILE A 122 -11.00 23.21 -6.92
CA ILE A 122 -12.17 23.77 -6.24
C ILE A 122 -12.50 25.15 -6.78
N PHE A 123 -11.49 25.99 -7.03
CA PHE A 123 -11.67 27.36 -7.52
C PHE A 123 -11.81 27.44 -9.05
N HIS A 124 -11.15 26.54 -9.76
CA HIS A 124 -11.18 26.43 -11.23
C HIS A 124 -11.53 24.99 -11.63
N PRO A 125 -12.83 24.63 -11.52
CA PRO A 125 -13.26 23.27 -11.77
C PRO A 125 -12.99 22.82 -13.19
N GLU A 126 -12.27 21.71 -13.35
CA GLU A 126 -12.03 21.03 -14.62
C GLU A 126 -12.89 19.77 -14.71
N GLU A 127 -13.38 19.46 -15.90
CA GLU A 127 -14.14 18.23 -16.13
C GLU A 127 -13.24 17.01 -16.01
N THR A 128 -13.59 16.13 -15.07
CA THR A 128 -12.93 14.85 -14.90
C THR A 128 -13.54 13.81 -15.83
N VAL A 129 -12.75 13.24 -16.72
CA VAL A 129 -13.23 12.23 -17.68
C VAL A 129 -13.20 10.85 -17.06
N LEU A 130 -14.37 10.32 -16.74
CA LEU A 130 -14.48 8.94 -16.25
C LEU A 130 -14.27 7.96 -17.40
N THR A 131 -13.12 7.26 -17.42
CA THR A 131 -12.86 6.21 -18.41
C THR A 131 -13.19 4.82 -17.83
N PRO A 132 -13.74 3.89 -18.64
CA PRO A 132 -13.98 2.52 -18.19
C PRO A 132 -12.71 1.85 -17.63
N LEU A 133 -11.55 2.20 -18.19
CA LEU A 133 -10.25 1.70 -17.73
C LEU A 133 -9.96 2.14 -16.28
N ALA A 134 -10.21 3.41 -15.93
CA ALA A 134 -10.01 3.91 -14.57
C ALA A 134 -10.92 3.18 -13.57
N VAL A 135 -12.19 2.98 -13.91
CA VAL A 135 -13.13 2.21 -13.08
C VAL A 135 -12.64 0.78 -12.88
N CYS A 136 -12.23 0.09 -13.93
CA CYS A 136 -11.68 -1.26 -13.84
C CYS A 136 -10.43 -1.32 -12.95
N LEU A 137 -9.53 -0.34 -13.08
CA LEU A 137 -8.30 -0.28 -12.26
C LEU A 137 -8.62 -0.03 -10.79
N LEU A 138 -9.57 0.85 -10.46
CA LEU A 138 -9.99 1.10 -9.08
C LEU A 138 -10.68 -0.14 -8.48
N LEU A 139 -11.56 -0.80 -9.22
CA LEU A 139 -12.19 -2.05 -8.78
C LEU A 139 -11.16 -3.17 -8.57
N ALA A 140 -10.20 -3.31 -9.48
CA ALA A 140 -9.10 -4.25 -9.33
C ALA A 140 -8.25 -3.93 -8.09
N SER A 141 -8.00 -2.63 -7.81
CA SER A 141 -7.30 -2.18 -6.61
C SER A 141 -8.04 -2.59 -5.34
N VAL A 142 -9.35 -2.37 -5.27
CA VAL A 142 -10.18 -2.81 -4.12
C VAL A 142 -10.06 -4.32 -3.92
N ALA A 143 -10.18 -5.12 -4.99
CA ALA A 143 -10.07 -6.57 -4.92
C ALA A 143 -8.68 -7.03 -4.42
N VAL A 144 -7.60 -6.41 -4.92
CA VAL A 144 -6.23 -6.69 -4.49
C VAL A 144 -6.03 -6.33 -3.01
N LYS A 145 -6.49 -5.15 -2.56
CA LYS A 145 -6.37 -4.71 -1.17
C LYS A 145 -7.19 -5.58 -0.21
N LEU A 146 -8.39 -6.02 -0.59
CA LEU A 146 -9.17 -7.00 0.17
C LEU A 146 -8.40 -8.32 0.34
N TRP A 147 -7.81 -8.81 -0.76
CA TRP A 147 -7.00 -10.02 -0.72
C TRP A 147 -5.76 -9.84 0.19
N MET A 148 -5.05 -8.71 0.08
CA MET A 148 -3.90 -8.38 0.93
C MET A 148 -4.28 -8.33 2.41
N GLY A 149 -5.36 -7.63 2.76
CA GLY A 149 -5.85 -7.53 4.13
C GLY A 149 -6.18 -8.90 4.74
N TRP A 150 -6.77 -9.79 3.94
CA TRP A 150 -7.06 -11.15 4.37
C TRP A 150 -5.78 -12.01 4.50
N PHE A 151 -4.86 -11.87 3.54
CA PHE A 151 -3.57 -12.56 3.55
C PHE A 151 -2.73 -12.18 4.77
N TYR A 152 -2.59 -10.88 5.05
CA TYR A 152 -1.83 -10.38 6.20
C TYR A 152 -2.48 -10.79 7.53
N ALA A 153 -3.81 -10.73 7.64
CA ALA A 153 -4.51 -11.16 8.84
C ALA A 153 -4.33 -12.66 9.11
N ALA A 154 -4.41 -13.49 8.07
CA ALA A 154 -4.22 -14.93 8.21
C ALA A 154 -2.78 -15.29 8.60
N LEU A 155 -1.79 -14.61 8.00
CA LEU A 155 -0.38 -14.85 8.28
C LEU A 155 0.01 -14.30 9.67
N GLY A 156 -0.45 -13.08 9.99
CA GLY A 156 -0.21 -12.41 11.26
C GLY A 156 -0.72 -13.20 12.45
N LYS A 157 -1.94 -13.77 12.34
CA LYS A 157 -2.50 -14.65 13.37
C LYS A 157 -1.69 -15.93 13.58
N ARG A 158 -1.10 -16.48 12.50
CA ARG A 158 -0.34 -17.74 12.60
C ARG A 158 1.03 -17.58 13.25
N ILE A 159 1.70 -16.45 13.02
CA ILE A 159 3.05 -16.20 13.58
C ILE A 159 3.02 -15.20 14.75
N ASP A 160 1.83 -14.83 15.22
CA ASP A 160 1.62 -13.84 16.28
C ASP A 160 2.43 -12.54 16.02
N SER A 161 2.17 -11.93 14.85
CA SER A 161 2.87 -10.71 14.41
C SER A 161 1.93 -9.52 14.43
N SER A 162 2.18 -8.58 15.33
CA SER A 162 1.47 -7.29 15.42
C SER A 162 1.68 -6.44 14.16
N ALA A 163 2.87 -6.48 13.56
CA ALA A 163 3.19 -5.76 12.33
C ALA A 163 2.30 -6.22 11.15
N LEU A 164 2.10 -7.52 10.99
CA LEU A 164 1.20 -8.05 9.96
C LEU A 164 -0.27 -7.80 10.29
N GLY A 165 -0.62 -7.75 11.58
CA GLY A 165 -1.95 -7.33 12.03
C GLY A 165 -2.25 -5.87 11.66
N ALA A 166 -1.29 -4.97 11.87
CA ALA A 166 -1.38 -3.57 11.47
C ALA A 166 -1.50 -3.43 9.95
N ALA A 167 -0.65 -4.11 9.17
CA ALA A 167 -0.72 -4.12 7.70
C ALA A 167 -2.06 -4.66 7.17
N ALA A 168 -2.68 -5.62 7.87
CA ALA A 168 -4.01 -6.11 7.52
C ALA A 168 -5.10 -5.06 7.74
N THR A 169 -5.00 -4.28 8.81
CA THR A 169 -5.93 -3.17 9.10
C THR A 169 -5.77 -2.05 8.10
N ASP A 170 -4.53 -1.68 7.80
CA ASP A 170 -4.16 -0.69 6.81
C ASP A 170 -4.75 -1.03 5.42
N ALA A 171 -4.51 -2.23 4.91
CA ALA A 171 -5.10 -2.68 3.66
C ALA A 171 -6.64 -2.63 3.62
N ARG A 172 -7.33 -2.81 4.76
CA ARG A 172 -8.78 -2.65 4.85
C ARG A 172 -9.21 -1.19 4.81
N SER A 173 -8.46 -0.30 5.46
CA SER A 173 -8.69 1.15 5.39
C SER A 173 -8.56 1.66 3.96
N ASP A 174 -7.59 1.14 3.20
CA ASP A 174 -7.40 1.47 1.80
C ASP A 174 -8.57 1.05 0.91
N VAL A 175 -9.22 -0.08 1.23
CA VAL A 175 -10.47 -0.48 0.55
C VAL A 175 -11.53 0.59 0.71
N LEU A 176 -11.69 1.13 1.92
CA LEU A 176 -12.66 2.21 2.17
C LEU A 176 -12.28 3.48 1.42
N ALA A 177 -11.00 3.88 1.47
CA ALA A 177 -10.50 5.07 0.78
C ALA A 177 -10.69 4.96 -0.74
N THR A 178 -10.22 3.87 -1.37
CA THR A 178 -10.39 3.66 -2.83
C THR A 178 -11.85 3.54 -3.23
N SER A 179 -12.71 2.94 -2.38
CA SER A 179 -14.15 2.87 -2.63
C SER A 179 -14.80 4.26 -2.56
N ALA A 180 -14.37 5.12 -1.64
CA ALA A 180 -14.85 6.51 -1.56
C ALA A 180 -14.45 7.31 -2.81
N VAL A 181 -13.21 7.16 -3.29
CA VAL A 181 -12.75 7.77 -4.54
C VAL A 181 -13.60 7.30 -5.72
N LEU A 182 -13.84 5.98 -5.85
CA LEU A 182 -14.66 5.42 -6.92
C LEU A 182 -16.10 5.95 -6.87
N LEU A 183 -16.71 5.99 -5.68
CA LEU A 183 -18.05 6.55 -5.49
C LEU A 183 -18.09 8.03 -5.82
N GLY A 184 -17.11 8.81 -5.39
CA GLY A 184 -16.99 10.24 -5.73
C GLY A 184 -16.94 10.48 -7.24
N LEU A 185 -16.13 9.71 -7.96
CA LEU A 185 -16.03 9.79 -9.42
C LEU A 185 -17.34 9.39 -10.12
N LEU A 186 -18.00 8.33 -9.66
CA LEU A 186 -19.29 7.91 -10.20
C LEU A 186 -20.36 8.98 -9.97
N LEU A 187 -20.45 9.51 -8.75
CA LEU A 187 -21.39 10.59 -8.43
C LEU A 187 -21.10 11.85 -9.25
N SER A 188 -19.84 12.22 -9.42
CA SER A 188 -19.43 13.33 -10.28
C SER A 188 -19.94 13.16 -11.71
N CYS A 189 -19.80 11.94 -12.27
CA CYS A 189 -20.25 11.65 -13.62
C CYS A 189 -21.79 11.65 -13.75
N PHE A 190 -22.53 11.02 -12.82
CA PHE A 190 -23.98 10.89 -12.90
C PHE A 190 -24.72 12.16 -12.55
N LEU A 191 -24.23 12.93 -11.59
CA LEU A 191 -24.90 14.15 -11.09
C LEU A 191 -24.34 15.43 -11.71
N HIS A 192 -23.36 15.32 -12.59
CA HIS A 192 -22.61 16.46 -13.17
C HIS A 192 -22.06 17.41 -12.09
N LEU A 193 -21.70 16.86 -10.93
CA LEU A 193 -21.10 17.58 -9.82
C LEU A 193 -19.58 17.44 -9.89
N GLN A 194 -18.86 18.54 -9.74
CA GLN A 194 -17.41 18.54 -9.77
C GLN A 194 -16.86 18.28 -8.36
N LEU A 195 -16.83 16.99 -7.96
CA LEU A 195 -16.44 16.57 -6.61
C LEU A 195 -14.96 16.20 -6.48
N ASP A 196 -14.22 16.13 -7.57
CA ASP A 196 -12.84 15.61 -7.59
C ASP A 196 -11.82 16.50 -6.84
N GLY A 197 -12.14 17.76 -6.58
CA GLY A 197 -11.30 18.66 -5.78
C GLY A 197 -11.57 18.60 -4.26
N TRP A 198 -12.68 17.99 -3.86
CA TRP A 198 -13.12 17.88 -2.46
C TRP A 198 -12.70 16.53 -1.86
#